data_bfa5db6247d8a14ad90828657300a03e
#
_entry.id   bfa5db6247d8a14ad90828657300a03e
#
_cell.length_a   1.000
_cell.length_b   1.000
_cell.length_c   1.000
_cell.angle_alpha   90.00
_cell.angle_beta   90.00
_cell.angle_gamma   90.00
#
_symmetry.space_group_name_H-M   'P 1'
#
loop_
_entity.id
_entity.type
_entity.pdbx_description
1 polymer ?
#
loop_
_entity_poly.entity_id
_entity_poly.type
_entity_poly.pdbx_seq_one_letter_code
_entity_poly.pdbx_strand_id
1 'polypeptide(L)'
;SVRPEIPGYIITPALTQKMGVAAIGTFHERQGDEFLLNSSGNLPGAWGRLFGESFDETWSSKISRFEFEVSPSFSGELWGLQAGQDLIGALHDDGSQDRVGLFYAYTGTSGSNGGNTLGRLQFEVGSIDLHANSIGAYWTHIGADGWYVDSIGMYSWLDGGSSSDRGIGADTSGNSVAFSVEAGYPFRFDNGWVLEPQGQLIWQHVDLDDARDRFTGIDHESFGAWTGRLGMRLEANTTMNDVPVQPFASINLWHDFDADYKVSFNRVPVVTELEQTSLELNVGMSAQMSETVSIYGGLQFATGLDDGDNRSYGGNVGLRIKW
;
A
#
# COMPACT_ATOMS: atom_id res chain seq x y z
N SER A 1 22.47 6.34 -25.54
CA SER A 1 21.96 5.11 -24.91
C SER A 1 22.09 5.22 -23.42
N VAL A 2 21.11 4.74 -22.71
CA VAL A 2 21.05 4.69 -21.25
C VAL A 2 21.78 3.44 -20.76
N ARG A 3 22.49 3.53 -19.63
CA ARG A 3 23.18 2.38 -19.00
C ARG A 3 22.16 1.43 -18.33
N PRO A 4 22.47 0.13 -18.20
CA PRO A 4 21.56 -0.86 -17.58
C PRO A 4 21.18 -0.58 -16.13
N GLU A 5 21.98 0.17 -15.38
CA GLU A 5 21.72 0.52 -13.98
C GLU A 5 20.62 1.57 -13.82
N ILE A 6 20.45 2.43 -14.80
CA ILE A 6 19.61 3.63 -14.73
C ILE A 6 18.12 3.31 -14.47
N PRO A 7 17.48 2.32 -15.13
CA PRO A 7 16.08 2.01 -14.85
C PRO A 7 15.82 1.70 -13.37
N GLY A 8 16.68 0.92 -12.72
CA GLY A 8 16.54 0.59 -11.30
C GLY A 8 16.60 1.83 -10.41
N TYR A 9 17.54 2.74 -10.66
CA TYR A 9 17.64 3.98 -9.89
C TYR A 9 16.42 4.91 -10.10
N ILE A 10 15.88 4.92 -11.33
CA ILE A 10 14.70 5.74 -11.65
C ILE A 10 13.48 5.26 -10.88
N ILE A 11 13.20 3.95 -10.80
CA ILE A 11 11.96 3.44 -10.22
C ILE A 11 12.00 3.30 -8.69
N THR A 12 13.14 3.44 -8.06
CA THR A 12 13.27 3.36 -6.59
C THR A 12 12.28 4.28 -5.85
N PRO A 13 12.10 5.57 -6.22
CA PRO A 13 11.10 6.42 -5.56
C PRO A 13 9.66 5.92 -5.70
N ALA A 14 9.28 5.40 -6.88
CA ALA A 14 7.93 4.86 -7.12
C ALA A 14 7.67 3.60 -6.27
N LEU A 15 8.63 2.69 -6.19
CA LEU A 15 8.54 1.51 -5.33
C LEU A 15 8.43 1.89 -3.84
N THR A 16 9.15 2.92 -3.41
CA THR A 16 9.05 3.46 -2.06
C THR A 16 7.65 3.99 -1.76
N GLN A 17 7.05 4.74 -2.68
CA GLN A 17 5.68 5.22 -2.54
C GLN A 17 4.70 4.05 -2.45
N LYS A 18 4.83 3.03 -3.30
CA LYS A 18 3.99 1.82 -3.28
C LYS A 18 4.11 1.06 -1.96
N MET A 19 5.31 0.91 -1.41
CA MET A 19 5.53 0.30 -0.09
C MET A 19 4.79 1.06 1.02
N GLY A 20 4.78 2.38 0.99
CA GLY A 20 4.07 3.22 1.95
C GLY A 20 2.55 3.06 1.86
N VAL A 21 1.98 3.04 0.65
CA VAL A 21 0.55 2.79 0.42
C VAL A 21 0.16 1.41 0.94
N ALA A 22 0.94 0.37 0.66
CA ALA A 22 0.70 -1.00 1.14
C ALA A 22 0.78 -1.11 2.67
N ALA A 23 1.71 -0.40 3.32
CA ALA A 23 1.82 -0.35 4.78
C ALA A 23 0.62 0.36 5.41
N ILE A 24 0.08 1.41 4.81
CA ILE A 24 -1.15 2.05 5.26
C ILE A 24 -2.33 1.08 5.12
N GLY A 25 -2.53 0.50 3.94
CA GLY A 25 -3.66 -0.38 3.63
C GLY A 25 -5.01 0.27 3.83
N THR A 26 -6.06 -0.53 3.81
CA THR A 26 -7.42 -0.09 4.14
C THR A 26 -7.77 -0.41 5.59
N PHE A 27 -8.84 0.21 6.10
CA PHE A 27 -9.34 -0.03 7.45
C PHE A 27 -9.64 -1.53 7.70
N HIS A 28 -10.38 -2.17 6.80
CA HIS A 28 -10.74 -3.59 6.93
C HIS A 28 -9.53 -4.54 6.80
N GLU A 29 -8.54 -4.20 6.00
CA GLU A 29 -7.31 -5.01 5.89
C GLU A 29 -6.47 -4.97 7.16
N ARG A 30 -6.53 -3.89 7.93
CA ARG A 30 -5.77 -3.75 9.17
C ARG A 30 -6.53 -4.28 10.37
N GLN A 31 -7.81 -3.96 10.48
CA GLN A 31 -8.59 -4.18 11.69
C GLN A 31 -9.63 -5.29 11.56
N GLY A 32 -9.84 -5.83 10.36
CA GLY A 32 -10.88 -6.83 10.10
C GLY A 32 -12.27 -6.21 10.07
N ASP A 33 -13.28 -7.03 10.34
CA ASP A 33 -14.68 -6.58 10.31
C ASP A 33 -15.17 -6.16 11.68
N GLU A 34 -15.66 -4.95 11.77
CA GLU A 34 -16.11 -4.34 13.01
C GLU A 34 -17.46 -4.88 13.50
N PHE A 35 -18.33 -5.35 12.62
CA PHE A 35 -19.62 -5.90 13.02
C PHE A 35 -19.46 -7.16 13.89
N LEU A 36 -18.57 -8.07 13.50
CA LEU A 36 -18.25 -9.26 14.29
C LEU A 36 -17.57 -8.90 15.61
N LEU A 37 -16.82 -7.82 15.64
CA LEU A 37 -16.02 -7.41 16.78
C LEU A 37 -16.79 -6.58 17.80
N ASN A 38 -17.80 -5.84 17.40
CA ASN A 38 -18.56 -4.98 18.29
C ASN A 38 -19.58 -5.70 19.15
N SER A 39 -19.90 -6.95 18.83
CA SER A 39 -20.87 -7.75 19.62
C SER A 39 -20.47 -8.00 21.08
N SER A 40 -19.18 -7.87 21.42
CA SER A 40 -18.66 -8.12 22.77
C SER A 40 -18.50 -6.88 23.64
N GLY A 41 -18.63 -5.66 23.08
CA GLY A 41 -18.51 -4.41 23.84
C GLY A 41 -17.12 -4.11 24.44
N ASN A 42 -16.13 -4.97 24.21
CA ASN A 42 -14.80 -4.82 24.79
C ASN A 42 -13.90 -3.96 23.90
N LEU A 43 -13.31 -2.93 24.49
CA LEU A 43 -12.26 -2.06 23.98
C LEU A 43 -11.24 -1.88 25.09
N PRO A 44 -9.95 -1.86 24.85
CA PRO A 44 -9.16 -1.86 23.61
C PRO A 44 -8.82 -3.26 23.07
N GLY A 45 -8.05 -3.32 21.97
CA GLY A 45 -7.55 -4.54 21.36
C GLY A 45 -6.18 -4.39 20.71
N ALA A 46 -5.63 -5.52 20.30
CA ALA A 46 -4.44 -5.57 19.44
C ALA A 46 -4.76 -6.29 18.13
N TRP A 47 -4.05 -5.96 17.10
CA TRP A 47 -4.22 -6.56 15.79
C TRP A 47 -2.87 -6.78 15.10
N GLY A 48 -2.86 -7.70 14.16
CA GLY A 48 -1.70 -7.95 13.32
C GLY A 48 -2.12 -8.48 11.97
N ARG A 49 -1.36 -8.14 10.93
CA ARG A 49 -1.55 -8.65 9.58
C ARG A 49 -0.24 -8.98 8.89
N LEU A 50 -0.32 -9.96 8.00
CA LEU A 50 0.66 -10.23 6.96
C LEU A 50 0.00 -9.90 5.63
N PHE A 51 0.74 -9.29 4.73
CA PHE A 51 0.25 -8.97 3.38
C PHE A 51 1.36 -9.15 2.37
N GLY A 52 0.99 -9.37 1.12
CA GLY A 52 1.93 -9.47 0.03
C GLY A 52 1.24 -9.48 -1.32
N GLU A 53 1.98 -9.02 -2.32
CA GLU A 53 1.56 -9.03 -3.72
C GLU A 53 2.76 -9.32 -4.62
N SER A 54 2.49 -9.98 -5.75
CA SER A 54 3.39 -10.05 -6.89
C SER A 54 2.83 -9.11 -7.95
N PHE A 55 3.68 -8.27 -8.54
CA PHE A 55 3.24 -7.27 -9.49
C PHE A 55 4.25 -7.01 -10.62
N ASP A 56 3.68 -6.64 -11.75
CA ASP A 56 4.39 -6.13 -12.92
C ASP A 56 3.93 -4.70 -13.18
N GLU A 57 4.87 -3.76 -13.29
CA GLU A 57 4.56 -2.34 -13.44
C GLU A 57 5.58 -1.65 -14.36
N THR A 58 5.09 -0.73 -15.18
CA THR A 58 5.92 0.07 -16.10
C THR A 58 5.55 1.54 -15.96
N TRP A 59 6.56 2.40 -15.92
CA TRP A 59 6.40 3.84 -15.78
C TRP A 59 6.86 4.58 -17.03
N SER A 60 6.31 5.77 -17.25
CA SER A 60 6.79 6.72 -18.25
C SER A 60 7.89 7.60 -17.64
N SER A 61 9.10 7.56 -18.20
CA SER A 61 10.22 8.36 -17.74
C SER A 61 10.91 9.04 -18.89
N LYS A 62 11.08 10.37 -18.79
CA LYS A 62 11.59 11.22 -19.89
C LYS A 62 12.91 11.90 -19.51
N ILE A 63 13.89 11.81 -20.38
CA ILE A 63 15.09 12.63 -20.33
C ILE A 63 14.84 13.86 -21.21
N SER A 64 14.36 14.96 -20.62
CA SER A 64 13.89 16.15 -21.33
C SER A 64 14.92 16.74 -22.28
N ARG A 65 16.22 16.65 -21.94
CA ARG A 65 17.30 17.20 -22.76
C ARG A 65 17.48 16.50 -24.12
N PHE A 66 17.07 15.24 -24.23
CA PHE A 66 17.33 14.38 -25.39
C PHE A 66 16.05 13.83 -26.02
N GLU A 67 14.87 14.21 -25.53
CA GLU A 67 13.57 13.65 -25.93
C GLU A 67 13.58 12.10 -25.96
N PHE A 68 14.30 11.49 -25.00
CA PHE A 68 14.46 10.05 -24.91
C PHE A 68 13.62 9.49 -23.77
N GLU A 69 12.84 8.48 -24.07
CA GLU A 69 12.01 7.76 -23.10
C GLU A 69 12.72 6.48 -22.63
N VAL A 70 12.78 6.29 -21.29
CA VAL A 70 13.45 5.14 -20.69
C VAL A 70 12.47 3.98 -20.50
N SER A 71 11.20 4.26 -20.24
CA SER A 71 10.14 3.28 -19.96
C SER A 71 10.61 2.20 -18.96
N PRO A 72 11.01 2.59 -17.75
CA PRO A 72 11.49 1.63 -16.77
C PRO A 72 10.36 0.74 -16.29
N SER A 73 10.67 -0.53 -16.02
CA SER A 73 9.74 -1.54 -15.56
C SER A 73 10.27 -2.32 -14.35
N PHE A 74 9.35 -2.87 -13.60
CA PHE A 74 9.62 -3.76 -12.46
C PHE A 74 8.72 -4.98 -12.53
N SER A 75 9.28 -6.14 -12.19
CA SER A 75 8.58 -7.40 -11.99
C SER A 75 9.09 -8.04 -10.71
N GLY A 76 8.23 -8.20 -9.72
CA GLY A 76 8.67 -8.69 -8.43
C GLY A 76 7.56 -8.79 -7.39
N GLU A 77 7.97 -8.76 -6.15
CA GLU A 77 7.12 -8.98 -4.99
C GLU A 77 7.23 -7.81 -4.00
N LEU A 78 6.12 -7.51 -3.36
CA LEU A 78 6.05 -6.67 -2.17
C LEU A 78 5.39 -7.49 -1.06
N TRP A 79 5.94 -7.43 0.15
CA TRP A 79 5.37 -8.11 1.30
C TRP A 79 5.58 -7.29 2.56
N GLY A 80 4.78 -7.55 3.59
CA GLY A 80 4.94 -6.88 4.86
C GLY A 80 4.24 -7.58 6.00
N LEU A 81 4.67 -7.21 7.19
CA LEU A 81 4.01 -7.54 8.43
C LEU A 81 3.70 -6.25 9.19
N GLN A 82 2.58 -6.23 9.89
CA GLN A 82 2.14 -5.09 10.66
C GLN A 82 1.51 -5.56 11.96
N ALA A 83 1.77 -4.85 13.04
CA ALA A 83 1.13 -5.08 14.33
C ALA A 83 0.79 -3.75 14.99
N GLY A 84 -0.40 -3.67 15.57
CA GLY A 84 -0.89 -2.46 16.24
C GLY A 84 -1.69 -2.79 17.49
N GLN A 85 -1.81 -1.76 18.33
CA GLN A 85 -2.52 -1.85 19.59
C GLN A 85 -3.33 -0.57 19.83
N ASP A 86 -4.59 -0.75 20.24
CA ASP A 86 -5.41 0.33 20.74
C ASP A 86 -4.87 0.75 22.13
N LEU A 87 -4.50 2.00 22.28
CA LEU A 87 -4.09 2.60 23.55
C LEU A 87 -5.28 3.17 24.31
N ILE A 88 -6.24 3.71 23.54
CA ILE A 88 -7.47 4.30 24.07
C ILE A 88 -8.62 3.71 23.25
N GLY A 89 -9.64 3.23 23.98
CA GLY A 89 -10.93 2.87 23.42
C GLY A 89 -12.01 3.54 24.26
N ALA A 90 -12.92 4.25 23.62
CA ALA A 90 -14.04 4.92 24.27
C ALA A 90 -15.35 4.49 23.60
N LEU A 91 -16.31 4.06 24.40
CA LEU A 91 -17.70 3.83 23.99
C LEU A 91 -18.54 4.98 24.52
N HIS A 92 -19.27 5.64 23.64
CA HIS A 92 -20.12 6.77 23.94
C HIS A 92 -21.56 6.33 24.21
N ASP A 93 -22.34 7.16 24.90
CA ASP A 93 -23.73 6.88 25.27
C ASP A 93 -24.66 6.72 24.06
N ASP A 94 -24.30 7.27 22.91
CA ASP A 94 -25.03 7.13 21.66
C ASP A 94 -24.69 5.84 20.89
N GLY A 95 -23.77 5.02 21.42
CA GLY A 95 -23.29 3.78 20.82
C GLY A 95 -22.13 3.96 19.84
N SER A 96 -21.64 5.18 19.63
CA SER A 96 -20.43 5.41 18.83
C SER A 96 -19.16 5.05 19.62
N GLN A 97 -18.07 4.81 18.91
CA GLN A 97 -16.81 4.37 19.48
C GLN A 97 -15.64 5.16 18.90
N ASP A 98 -14.69 5.48 19.75
CA ASP A 98 -13.39 6.02 19.34
C ASP A 98 -12.26 5.08 19.77
N ARG A 99 -11.30 4.90 18.88
CA ARG A 99 -10.07 4.17 19.14
C ARG A 99 -8.87 5.00 18.71
N VAL A 100 -7.89 5.07 19.57
CA VAL A 100 -6.58 5.66 19.25
C VAL A 100 -5.53 4.61 19.55
N GLY A 101 -4.63 4.38 18.61
CA GLY A 101 -3.60 3.36 18.76
C GLY A 101 -2.33 3.69 18.01
N LEU A 102 -1.35 2.81 18.21
CA LEU A 102 -0.07 2.83 17.53
C LEU A 102 0.14 1.52 16.78
N PHE A 103 0.97 1.58 15.77
CA PHE A 103 1.40 0.38 15.05
C PHE A 103 2.85 0.48 14.58
N TYR A 104 3.42 -0.69 14.35
CA TYR A 104 4.67 -0.88 13.65
C TYR A 104 4.41 -1.70 12.39
N ALA A 105 5.12 -1.37 11.30
CA ALA A 105 5.11 -2.15 10.07
C ALA A 105 6.53 -2.36 9.55
N TYR A 106 6.77 -3.53 8.99
CA TYR A 106 7.91 -3.82 8.16
C TYR A 106 7.43 -4.18 6.76
N THR A 107 8.01 -3.55 5.75
CA THR A 107 7.70 -3.84 4.34
C THR A 107 9.00 -4.10 3.58
N GLY A 108 8.95 -5.01 2.62
CA GLY A 108 10.03 -5.29 1.70
C GLY A 108 9.51 -5.42 0.29
N THR A 109 10.28 -4.99 -0.69
CA THR A 109 10.04 -5.26 -2.11
C THR A 109 11.33 -5.70 -2.78
N SER A 110 11.23 -6.75 -3.58
CA SER A 110 12.36 -7.28 -4.33
C SER A 110 11.92 -7.80 -5.69
N GLY A 111 12.74 -7.61 -6.69
CA GLY A 111 12.43 -8.06 -8.04
C GLY A 111 13.43 -7.61 -9.07
N SER A 112 13.15 -7.92 -10.33
CA SER A 112 13.94 -7.52 -11.48
C SER A 112 13.42 -6.21 -12.07
N ASN A 113 14.32 -5.45 -12.67
CA ASN A 113 14.00 -4.21 -13.35
C ASN A 113 14.47 -4.23 -14.80
N GLY A 114 13.73 -3.53 -15.66
CA GLY A 114 13.97 -3.41 -17.09
C GLY A 114 13.81 -2.00 -17.61
N GLY A 115 13.94 -1.81 -18.92
CA GLY A 115 13.72 -0.53 -19.59
C GLY A 115 14.52 -0.39 -20.89
N ASN A 116 14.40 0.80 -21.52
CA ASN A 116 15.13 1.14 -22.74
C ASN A 116 16.61 1.42 -22.44
N THR A 117 17.45 0.40 -22.52
CA THR A 117 18.87 0.51 -22.25
C THR A 117 19.71 0.03 -23.43
N LEU A 118 20.92 0.58 -23.61
CA LEU A 118 21.83 0.24 -24.68
C LEU A 118 21.19 0.31 -26.10
N GLY A 119 20.18 1.18 -26.27
CA GLY A 119 19.50 1.39 -27.54
C GLY A 119 18.42 0.36 -27.88
N ARG A 120 17.98 -0.45 -26.92
CA ARG A 120 16.89 -1.42 -27.08
C ARG A 120 16.11 -1.60 -25.79
N LEU A 121 14.86 -2.04 -25.92
CA LEU A 121 14.07 -2.48 -24.76
C LEU A 121 14.67 -3.79 -24.20
N GLN A 122 14.88 -3.84 -22.89
CA GLN A 122 15.33 -5.00 -22.16
C GLN A 122 14.41 -5.21 -20.95
N PHE A 123 13.86 -6.42 -20.82
CA PHE A 123 12.92 -6.75 -19.75
C PHE A 123 13.59 -6.98 -18.40
N GLU A 124 14.87 -7.36 -18.42
CA GLU A 124 15.65 -7.59 -17.22
C GLU A 124 17.07 -7.06 -17.45
N VAL A 125 17.51 -6.17 -16.60
CA VAL A 125 18.85 -5.54 -16.64
C VAL A 125 19.50 -5.49 -15.27
N GLY A 126 18.75 -5.84 -14.21
CA GLY A 126 19.22 -5.83 -12.84
C GLY A 126 18.11 -6.15 -11.86
N SER A 127 18.41 -5.98 -10.58
CA SER A 127 17.50 -6.25 -9.47
C SER A 127 17.43 -5.07 -8.51
N ILE A 128 16.33 -5.01 -7.77
CA ILE A 128 16.07 -4.05 -6.69
C ILE A 128 15.67 -4.84 -5.46
N ASP A 129 16.16 -4.39 -4.30
CA ASP A 129 15.76 -4.87 -2.99
C ASP A 129 15.67 -3.68 -2.05
N LEU A 130 14.46 -3.38 -1.56
CA LEU A 130 14.17 -2.26 -0.68
C LEU A 130 13.40 -2.72 0.55
N HIS A 131 13.68 -2.09 1.69
CA HIS A 131 13.04 -2.35 2.96
C HIS A 131 12.58 -1.05 3.61
N ALA A 132 11.50 -1.12 4.38
CA ALA A 132 11.04 -0.02 5.20
C ALA A 132 10.64 -0.52 6.59
N ASN A 133 11.09 0.22 7.61
CA ASN A 133 10.61 0.13 8.97
C ASN A 133 9.73 1.33 9.24
N SER A 134 8.49 1.11 9.67
CA SER A 134 7.51 2.17 9.83
C SER A 134 6.89 2.16 11.22
N ILE A 135 6.66 3.33 11.76
CA ILE A 135 5.84 3.52 12.95
C ILE A 135 4.67 4.44 12.59
N GLY A 136 3.52 4.17 13.15
CA GLY A 136 2.36 5.01 12.90
C GLY A 136 1.40 5.07 14.08
N ALA A 137 0.54 6.06 14.00
CA ALA A 137 -0.58 6.25 14.91
C ALA A 137 -1.87 6.28 14.10
N TYR A 138 -2.96 5.83 14.70
CA TYR A 138 -4.28 5.88 14.09
C TYR A 138 -5.33 6.38 15.09
N TRP A 139 -6.34 7.01 14.53
CA TRP A 139 -7.60 7.30 15.18
C TRP A 139 -8.73 6.79 14.30
N THR A 140 -9.60 5.97 14.90
CA THR A 140 -10.78 5.41 14.25
C THR A 140 -12.01 5.80 15.03
N HIS A 141 -12.95 6.47 14.37
CA HIS A 141 -14.30 6.73 14.89
C HIS A 141 -15.28 5.81 14.17
N ILE A 142 -16.13 5.13 14.94
CA ILE A 142 -17.21 4.28 14.43
C ILE A 142 -18.52 4.78 14.99
N GLY A 143 -19.41 5.23 14.13
CA GLY A 143 -20.73 5.71 14.51
C GLY A 143 -21.67 4.59 14.95
N ALA A 144 -22.73 4.92 15.65
CA ALA A 144 -23.73 3.97 16.16
C ALA A 144 -24.34 3.07 15.07
N ASP A 145 -24.49 3.59 13.85
CA ASP A 145 -24.99 2.85 12.69
C ASP A 145 -23.89 2.08 11.95
N GLY A 146 -22.63 2.15 12.44
CA GLY A 146 -21.47 1.43 11.91
C GLY A 146 -20.72 2.15 10.79
N TRP A 147 -21.07 3.38 10.41
CA TRP A 147 -20.19 4.18 9.56
C TRP A 147 -18.87 4.48 10.28
N TYR A 148 -17.81 4.66 9.54
CA TYR A 148 -16.51 4.93 10.16
C TYR A 148 -15.73 6.02 9.44
N VAL A 149 -14.83 6.63 10.21
CA VAL A 149 -13.72 7.43 9.72
C VAL A 149 -12.45 6.89 10.39
N ASP A 150 -11.45 6.61 9.59
CA ASP A 150 -10.16 6.13 10.03
C ASP A 150 -9.05 7.05 9.54
N SER A 151 -8.20 7.52 10.43
CA SER A 151 -7.12 8.45 10.13
C SER A 151 -5.79 7.88 10.60
N ILE A 152 -4.77 7.95 9.76
CA ILE A 152 -3.44 7.41 10.01
C ILE A 152 -2.39 8.49 9.77
N GLY A 153 -1.38 8.53 10.64
CA GLY A 153 -0.11 9.17 10.39
C GLY A 153 1.02 8.15 10.54
N MET A 154 1.93 8.09 9.57
CA MET A 154 3.02 7.11 9.54
C MET A 154 4.33 7.77 9.15
N TYR A 155 5.41 7.34 9.78
CA TYR A 155 6.78 7.66 9.42
C TYR A 155 7.55 6.38 9.12
N SER A 156 8.33 6.38 8.03
CA SER A 156 9.09 5.22 7.57
C SER A 156 10.54 5.55 7.36
N TRP A 157 11.42 4.65 7.77
CA TRP A 157 12.84 4.62 7.42
C TRP A 157 13.04 3.61 6.31
N LEU A 158 13.76 4.02 5.29
CA LEU A 158 13.95 3.29 4.03
C LEU A 158 15.40 2.93 3.87
N ASP A 159 15.67 1.70 3.45
CA ASP A 159 16.98 1.21 3.08
C ASP A 159 16.90 0.14 1.99
N GLY A 160 18.03 -0.15 1.36
CA GLY A 160 18.15 -1.14 0.32
C GLY A 160 19.07 -0.75 -0.81
N GLY A 161 18.73 -1.12 -2.04
CA GLY A 161 19.52 -0.72 -3.20
C GLY A 161 19.06 -1.36 -4.50
N SER A 162 19.71 -0.94 -5.57
CA SER A 162 19.53 -1.47 -6.91
C SER A 162 20.88 -1.80 -7.54
N SER A 163 20.95 -2.91 -8.25
CA SER A 163 22.14 -3.32 -8.98
C SER A 163 21.81 -3.91 -10.34
N SER A 164 22.68 -3.68 -11.32
CA SER A 164 22.57 -4.32 -12.63
C SER A 164 23.25 -5.68 -12.65
N ASP A 165 22.92 -6.50 -13.66
CA ASP A 165 23.57 -7.78 -13.93
C ASP A 165 25.08 -7.65 -14.19
N ARG A 166 25.55 -6.43 -14.38
CA ARG A 166 26.97 -6.10 -14.54
C ARG A 166 27.70 -5.90 -13.21
N GLY A 167 27.02 -6.08 -12.08
CA GLY A 167 27.57 -5.88 -10.74
C GLY A 167 27.85 -4.40 -10.41
N ILE A 168 27.10 -3.49 -11.03
CA ILE A 168 27.15 -2.06 -10.74
C ILE A 168 25.82 -1.67 -10.08
N GLY A 169 25.89 -1.07 -8.93
CA GLY A 169 24.73 -0.68 -8.16
C GLY A 169 24.99 0.52 -7.26
N ALA A 170 23.94 0.95 -6.60
CA ALA A 170 23.97 1.96 -5.56
C ALA A 170 23.04 1.57 -4.41
N ASP A 171 23.48 1.88 -3.19
CA ASP A 171 22.65 1.76 -2.01
C ASP A 171 21.62 2.91 -1.98
N THR A 172 20.48 2.63 -1.39
CA THR A 172 19.38 3.58 -1.18
C THR A 172 19.11 3.68 0.31
N SER A 173 18.98 4.90 0.80
CA SER A 173 18.47 5.21 2.13
C SER A 173 17.55 6.42 2.06
N GLY A 174 16.77 6.65 3.11
CA GLY A 174 15.89 7.81 3.18
C GLY A 174 14.76 7.62 4.16
N ASN A 175 13.75 8.46 4.02
CA ASN A 175 12.56 8.41 4.87
C ASN A 175 11.31 8.83 4.11
N SER A 176 10.15 8.49 4.66
CA SER A 176 8.88 9.01 4.18
C SER A 176 7.92 9.30 5.31
N VAL A 177 7.03 10.26 5.07
CA VAL A 177 5.89 10.59 5.93
C VAL A 177 4.62 10.38 5.13
N ALA A 178 3.62 9.75 5.74
CA ALA A 178 2.34 9.53 5.09
C ALA A 178 1.18 9.83 6.02
N PHE A 179 0.10 10.34 5.45
CA PHE A 179 -1.18 10.55 6.12
C PHE A 179 -2.30 9.94 5.27
N SER A 180 -3.24 9.28 5.92
CA SER A 180 -4.41 8.70 5.28
C SER A 180 -5.68 9.06 6.03
N VAL A 181 -6.75 9.28 5.30
CA VAL A 181 -8.11 9.35 5.84
C VAL A 181 -8.98 8.45 4.97
N GLU A 182 -9.68 7.54 5.62
CA GLU A 182 -10.64 6.63 5.02
C GLU A 182 -12.00 6.79 5.69
N ALA A 183 -13.08 6.65 4.93
CA ALA A 183 -14.44 6.61 5.45
C ALA A 183 -15.27 5.56 4.71
N GLY A 184 -16.20 4.94 5.42
CA GLY A 184 -17.17 3.99 4.88
C GLY A 184 -18.52 4.12 5.55
N TYR A 185 -19.57 3.71 4.83
CA TYR A 185 -20.93 3.72 5.33
C TYR A 185 -21.68 2.44 4.97
N PRO A 186 -22.04 1.57 5.95
CA PRO A 186 -22.70 0.31 5.67
C PRO A 186 -24.22 0.47 5.50
N PHE A 187 -24.74 0.12 4.33
CA PHE A 187 -26.16 -0.05 4.06
C PHE A 187 -26.54 -1.50 4.36
N ARG A 188 -27.30 -1.73 5.43
CA ARG A 188 -27.73 -3.07 5.86
C ARG A 188 -29.11 -3.41 5.29
N PHE A 189 -29.22 -4.61 4.72
CA PHE A 189 -30.46 -5.15 4.18
C PHE A 189 -31.03 -6.25 5.08
N ASP A 190 -32.36 -6.41 5.08
CA ASP A 190 -33.07 -7.36 5.94
C ASP A 190 -32.68 -8.85 5.70
N ASN A 191 -32.08 -9.14 4.57
CA ASN A 191 -31.60 -10.47 4.20
C ASN A 191 -30.18 -10.80 4.69
N GLY A 192 -29.57 -9.95 5.55
CA GLY A 192 -28.24 -10.12 6.11
C GLY A 192 -27.07 -9.66 5.21
N TRP A 193 -27.37 -9.08 4.07
CA TRP A 193 -26.35 -8.44 3.23
C TRP A 193 -26.05 -7.01 3.69
N VAL A 194 -24.81 -6.62 3.50
CA VAL A 194 -24.36 -5.24 3.75
C VAL A 194 -23.60 -4.76 2.52
N LEU A 195 -23.95 -3.57 2.05
CA LEU A 195 -23.26 -2.87 0.98
C LEU A 195 -22.59 -1.63 1.56
N GLU A 196 -21.29 -1.53 1.45
CA GLU A 196 -20.50 -0.44 2.04
C GLU A 196 -19.70 0.31 0.97
N PRO A 197 -20.13 1.49 0.54
CA PRO A 197 -19.29 2.43 -0.19
C PRO A 197 -18.19 2.96 0.73
N GLN A 198 -16.99 3.08 0.16
CA GLN A 198 -15.78 3.51 0.84
C GLN A 198 -15.05 4.55 0.03
N GLY A 199 -14.36 5.46 0.71
CA GLY A 199 -13.44 6.41 0.11
C GLY A 199 -12.21 6.58 0.97
N GLN A 200 -11.03 6.67 0.35
CA GLN A 200 -9.76 6.89 1.04
C GLN A 200 -8.91 7.89 0.26
N LEU A 201 -8.22 8.73 0.98
CA LEU A 201 -7.22 9.65 0.45
C LEU A 201 -5.93 9.50 1.24
N ILE A 202 -4.84 9.26 0.55
CA ILE A 202 -3.49 9.10 1.10
C ILE A 202 -2.61 10.21 0.55
N TRP A 203 -1.90 10.91 1.41
CA TRP A 203 -0.81 11.80 1.04
C TRP A 203 0.49 11.20 1.57
N GLN A 204 1.51 11.21 0.73
CA GLN A 204 2.84 10.74 1.11
C GLN A 204 3.91 11.70 0.62
N HIS A 205 4.90 11.95 1.44
CA HIS A 205 6.12 12.66 1.07
C HIS A 205 7.30 11.71 1.23
N VAL A 206 8.10 11.59 0.18
CA VAL A 206 9.27 10.72 0.10
C VAL A 206 10.53 11.56 -0.07
N ASP A 207 11.53 11.28 0.77
CA ASP A 207 12.83 11.93 0.76
C ASP A 207 13.91 10.84 0.79
N LEU A 208 14.54 10.61 -0.36
CA LEU A 208 15.63 9.65 -0.52
C LEU A 208 16.95 10.40 -0.53
N ASP A 209 17.94 9.84 0.15
CA ASP A 209 19.28 10.38 0.18
C ASP A 209 19.95 10.29 -1.20
N ASP A 210 20.81 11.25 -1.50
CA ASP A 210 21.66 11.19 -2.69
C ASP A 210 22.59 9.98 -2.61
N ALA A 211 22.73 9.30 -3.72
CA ALA A 211 23.52 8.08 -3.84
C ALA A 211 24.59 8.20 -4.92
N ARG A 212 25.44 7.20 -5.01
CA ARG A 212 26.47 7.16 -6.05
C ARG A 212 26.79 5.72 -6.42
N ASP A 213 26.81 5.46 -7.71
CA ASP A 213 27.44 4.27 -8.25
C ASP A 213 28.91 4.55 -8.63
N ARG A 214 29.58 3.55 -9.19
CA ARG A 214 30.97 3.67 -9.61
C ARG A 214 31.23 4.79 -10.64
N PHE A 215 30.22 5.22 -11.38
CA PHE A 215 30.34 6.11 -12.52
C PHE A 215 29.58 7.43 -12.40
N THR A 216 28.54 7.46 -11.56
CA THR A 216 27.54 8.54 -11.58
C THR A 216 27.08 8.87 -10.17
N GLY A 217 26.96 10.18 -9.87
CA GLY A 217 26.13 10.66 -8.76
C GLY A 217 24.65 10.55 -9.14
N ILE A 218 23.84 10.14 -8.18
CA ILE A 218 22.41 9.93 -8.28
C ILE A 218 21.78 10.89 -7.26
N ASP A 219 21.19 11.97 -7.75
CA ASP A 219 20.57 12.97 -6.90
C ASP A 219 19.06 12.77 -6.93
N HIS A 220 18.46 12.44 -5.77
CA HIS A 220 17.02 12.26 -5.62
C HIS A 220 16.40 13.58 -5.19
N GLU A 221 15.41 14.07 -5.94
CA GLU A 221 14.58 15.17 -5.48
C GLU A 221 13.42 14.63 -4.65
N SER A 222 13.22 15.17 -3.44
CA SER A 222 12.06 14.80 -2.62
C SER A 222 10.76 15.16 -3.34
N PHE A 223 9.73 14.34 -3.18
CA PHE A 223 8.44 14.54 -3.84
C PHE A 223 7.27 14.21 -2.90
N GLY A 224 6.11 14.80 -3.21
CA GLY A 224 4.84 14.47 -2.59
C GLY A 224 3.90 13.83 -3.60
N ALA A 225 3.15 12.83 -3.17
CA ALA A 225 2.16 12.13 -3.98
C ALA A 225 0.83 12.02 -3.26
N TRP A 226 -0.26 12.06 -4.00
CA TRP A 226 -1.60 11.80 -3.53
C TRP A 226 -2.15 10.54 -4.19
N THR A 227 -2.70 9.63 -3.40
CA THR A 227 -3.38 8.42 -3.89
C THR A 227 -4.80 8.43 -3.36
N GLY A 228 -5.79 8.27 -4.24
CA GLY A 228 -7.20 8.18 -3.90
C GLY A 228 -7.76 6.79 -4.18
N ARG A 229 -8.72 6.36 -3.36
CA ARG A 229 -9.48 5.14 -3.57
C ARG A 229 -10.97 5.40 -3.43
N LEU A 230 -11.74 4.85 -4.36
CA LEU A 230 -13.19 4.71 -4.24
C LEU A 230 -13.51 3.22 -4.28
N GLY A 231 -14.18 2.73 -3.26
CA GLY A 231 -14.49 1.31 -3.09
C GLY A 231 -15.96 1.03 -2.89
N MET A 232 -16.35 -0.19 -3.23
CA MET A 232 -17.65 -0.76 -2.91
C MET A 232 -17.43 -2.17 -2.38
N ARG A 233 -17.80 -2.41 -1.12
CA ARG A 233 -17.69 -3.71 -0.43
C ARG A 233 -19.08 -4.30 -0.24
N LEU A 234 -19.25 -5.53 -0.64
CA LEU A 234 -20.45 -6.34 -0.40
C LEU A 234 -20.07 -7.47 0.55
N GLU A 235 -20.80 -7.62 1.63
CA GLU A 235 -20.57 -8.65 2.62
C GLU A 235 -21.86 -9.31 3.09
N ALA A 236 -21.76 -10.52 3.62
CA ALA A 236 -22.89 -11.26 4.13
C ALA A 236 -22.60 -11.75 5.55
N ASN A 237 -23.52 -11.46 6.47
CA ASN A 237 -23.45 -11.99 7.84
C ASN A 237 -24.09 -13.38 7.86
N THR A 238 -23.31 -14.40 8.18
CA THR A 238 -23.76 -15.80 8.24
C THR A 238 -23.04 -16.60 9.31
N THR A 239 -23.38 -17.86 9.44
CA THR A 239 -22.76 -18.78 10.42
C THR A 239 -22.31 -20.05 9.70
N MET A 240 -21.10 -20.50 9.97
CA MET A 240 -20.55 -21.74 9.42
C MET A 240 -20.08 -22.62 10.60
N ASN A 241 -20.70 -23.78 10.81
CA ASN A 241 -20.43 -24.68 11.95
C ASN A 241 -20.46 -23.94 13.29
N ASP A 242 -21.49 -23.13 13.52
CA ASP A 242 -21.70 -22.29 14.71
C ASP A 242 -20.67 -21.16 14.90
N VAL A 243 -19.75 -20.95 13.95
CA VAL A 243 -18.83 -19.81 13.93
C VAL A 243 -19.45 -18.68 13.13
N PRO A 244 -19.62 -17.48 13.69
CA PRO A 244 -20.01 -16.29 12.92
C PRO A 244 -18.94 -15.98 11.88
N VAL A 245 -19.33 -15.88 10.61
CA VAL A 245 -18.45 -15.58 9.50
C VAL A 245 -19.06 -14.50 8.61
N GLN A 246 -18.18 -13.74 7.97
CA GLN A 246 -18.55 -12.65 7.09
C GLN A 246 -17.72 -12.73 5.81
N PRO A 247 -18.18 -13.51 4.81
CA PRO A 247 -17.59 -13.46 3.48
C PRO A 247 -17.85 -12.10 2.84
N PHE A 248 -16.88 -11.62 2.09
CA PHE A 248 -16.96 -10.36 1.36
C PHE A 248 -16.37 -10.43 -0.04
N ALA A 249 -16.85 -9.52 -0.86
CA ALA A 249 -16.22 -9.17 -2.13
C ALA A 249 -16.18 -7.64 -2.24
N SER A 250 -15.12 -7.07 -2.80
CA SER A 250 -15.04 -5.63 -3.05
C SER A 250 -14.43 -5.33 -4.41
N ILE A 251 -14.81 -4.17 -4.92
CA ILE A 251 -14.23 -3.54 -6.09
C ILE A 251 -13.72 -2.17 -5.70
N ASN A 252 -12.49 -1.85 -6.05
CA ASN A 252 -11.86 -0.58 -5.75
C ASN A 252 -11.29 0.03 -7.02
N LEU A 253 -11.48 1.32 -7.17
CA LEU A 253 -10.80 2.16 -8.15
C LEU A 253 -9.74 2.96 -7.39
N TRP A 254 -8.48 2.73 -7.73
CA TRP A 254 -7.34 3.46 -7.23
C TRP A 254 -6.86 4.45 -8.28
N HIS A 255 -6.44 5.63 -7.84
CA HIS A 255 -5.87 6.64 -8.70
C HIS A 255 -4.73 7.38 -7.99
N ASP A 256 -3.54 7.34 -8.56
CA ASP A 256 -2.44 8.20 -8.19
C ASP A 256 -2.58 9.50 -8.96
N PHE A 257 -2.77 10.61 -8.21
CA PHE A 257 -2.94 11.92 -8.81
C PHE A 257 -1.62 12.44 -9.36
N ASP A 258 -1.72 13.37 -10.29
CA ASP A 258 -0.61 14.03 -10.96
C ASP A 258 0.54 14.33 -9.99
N ALA A 259 1.55 13.48 -10.05
CA ALA A 259 2.77 13.56 -9.28
C ALA A 259 3.93 13.09 -10.15
N ASP A 260 4.87 13.98 -10.33
CA ASP A 260 6.15 13.67 -10.97
C ASP A 260 7.23 13.64 -9.91
N TYR A 261 8.20 12.76 -10.09
CA TYR A 261 9.44 12.86 -9.36
C TYR A 261 10.63 12.92 -10.29
N LYS A 262 11.74 13.42 -9.77
CA LYS A 262 12.94 13.64 -10.54
C LYS A 262 14.15 12.96 -9.91
N VAL A 263 14.85 12.17 -10.72
CA VAL A 263 16.17 11.61 -10.38
C VAL A 263 17.19 12.18 -11.36
N SER A 264 18.27 12.76 -10.87
CA SER A 264 19.29 13.37 -11.69
C SER A 264 20.58 12.55 -11.69
N PHE A 265 21.15 12.34 -12.87
CA PHE A 265 22.39 11.60 -13.09
C PHE A 265 23.48 12.56 -13.58
N ASN A 266 24.43 12.94 -12.67
CA ASN A 266 25.44 13.96 -12.97
C ASN A 266 24.81 15.25 -13.57
N ARG A 267 23.71 15.75 -12.96
CA ARG A 267 22.90 16.92 -13.39
C ARG A 267 22.06 16.72 -14.67
N VAL A 268 21.89 15.49 -15.14
CA VAL A 268 20.93 15.19 -16.20
C VAL A 268 19.66 14.68 -15.56
N PRO A 269 18.57 15.46 -15.53
CA PRO A 269 17.33 15.06 -14.90
C PRO A 269 16.56 14.06 -15.76
N VAL A 270 15.99 13.07 -15.08
CA VAL A 270 14.99 12.15 -15.58
C VAL A 270 13.72 12.39 -14.77
N VAL A 271 12.64 12.72 -15.42
CA VAL A 271 11.33 12.95 -14.82
C VAL A 271 10.49 11.70 -15.06
N THR A 272 9.88 11.17 -14.01
CA THR A 272 9.01 9.99 -14.05
C THR A 272 7.62 10.39 -13.61
N GLU A 273 6.63 10.00 -14.41
CA GLU A 273 5.21 10.21 -14.14
C GLU A 273 4.71 9.06 -13.24
N LEU A 274 4.02 9.42 -12.13
CA LEU A 274 3.40 8.46 -11.20
C LEU A 274 1.89 8.30 -11.44
N GLU A 275 1.28 9.19 -12.24
CA GLU A 275 -0.15 9.14 -12.51
C GLU A 275 -0.55 7.78 -13.09
N GLN A 276 -1.36 7.05 -12.36
CA GLN A 276 -1.89 5.74 -12.72
C GLN A 276 -3.28 5.54 -12.17
N THR A 277 -4.11 4.83 -12.94
CA THR A 277 -5.43 4.37 -12.50
C THR A 277 -5.47 2.85 -12.53
N SER A 278 -5.95 2.23 -11.48
CA SER A 278 -6.10 0.77 -11.44
C SER A 278 -7.45 0.35 -10.87
N LEU A 279 -7.91 -0.80 -11.33
CA LEU A 279 -9.08 -1.49 -10.82
C LEU A 279 -8.63 -2.70 -10.02
N GLU A 280 -9.12 -2.80 -8.78
CA GLU A 280 -8.81 -3.89 -7.88
C GLU A 280 -10.08 -4.65 -7.48
N LEU A 281 -9.99 -5.96 -7.48
CA LEU A 281 -11.03 -6.87 -7.02
C LEU A 281 -10.49 -7.65 -5.82
N ASN A 282 -11.26 -7.70 -4.73
CA ASN A 282 -10.92 -8.47 -3.54
C ASN A 282 -12.04 -9.44 -3.20
N VAL A 283 -11.66 -10.60 -2.70
CA VAL A 283 -12.56 -11.58 -2.10
C VAL A 283 -11.94 -12.13 -0.83
N GLY A 284 -12.72 -12.30 0.21
CA GLY A 284 -12.20 -12.79 1.47
C GLY A 284 -13.28 -13.12 2.48
N MET A 285 -12.84 -13.30 3.71
CA MET A 285 -13.72 -13.64 4.82
C MET A 285 -13.14 -13.17 6.15
N SER A 286 -14.01 -12.74 7.04
CA SER A 286 -13.73 -12.57 8.47
C SER A 286 -14.46 -13.64 9.26
N ALA A 287 -13.87 -14.13 10.36
CA ALA A 287 -14.48 -15.12 11.24
C ALA A 287 -14.21 -14.79 12.70
N GLN A 288 -15.24 -14.89 13.54
CA GLN A 288 -15.12 -14.72 14.98
C GLN A 288 -14.85 -16.07 15.65
N MET A 289 -13.59 -16.32 15.98
CA MET A 289 -13.14 -17.60 16.55
C MET A 289 -13.52 -17.76 18.03
N SER A 290 -13.62 -16.64 18.75
CA SER A 290 -14.09 -16.56 20.13
C SER A 290 -14.69 -15.18 20.42
N GLU A 291 -15.17 -14.94 21.63
CA GLU A 291 -15.66 -13.62 22.06
C GLU A 291 -14.59 -12.53 21.96
N THR A 292 -13.32 -12.90 22.00
CA THR A 292 -12.18 -11.97 22.03
C THR A 292 -11.26 -12.06 20.80
N VAL A 293 -11.37 -13.10 19.98
CA VAL A 293 -10.46 -13.34 18.84
C VAL A 293 -11.21 -13.43 17.54
N SER A 294 -10.83 -12.63 16.58
CA SER A 294 -11.24 -12.77 15.18
C SER A 294 -10.04 -12.89 14.24
N ILE A 295 -10.25 -13.62 13.15
CA ILE A 295 -9.31 -13.74 12.05
C ILE A 295 -9.96 -13.23 10.77
N TYR A 296 -9.17 -12.70 9.90
CA TYR A 296 -9.65 -12.21 8.59
C TYR A 296 -8.59 -12.41 7.53
N GLY A 297 -9.01 -12.45 6.29
CA GLY A 297 -8.08 -12.54 5.17
C GLY A 297 -8.79 -12.48 3.84
N GLY A 298 -8.04 -12.16 2.81
CA GLY A 298 -8.53 -12.02 1.45
C GLY A 298 -7.45 -12.19 0.41
N LEU A 299 -7.90 -12.37 -0.81
CA LEU A 299 -7.11 -12.39 -2.02
C LEU A 299 -7.50 -11.19 -2.88
N GLN A 300 -6.52 -10.59 -3.53
CA GLN A 300 -6.71 -9.43 -4.39
C GLN A 300 -6.11 -9.67 -5.78
N PHE A 301 -6.73 -9.04 -6.75
CA PHE A 301 -6.24 -8.90 -8.12
C PHE A 301 -6.42 -7.46 -8.54
N ALA A 302 -5.37 -6.83 -9.08
CA ALA A 302 -5.49 -5.50 -9.66
C ALA A 302 -4.94 -5.46 -11.08
N THR A 303 -5.49 -4.55 -11.88
CA THR A 303 -5.04 -4.27 -13.25
C THR A 303 -5.06 -2.78 -13.50
N GLY A 304 -4.03 -2.27 -14.18
CA GLY A 304 -4.01 -0.90 -14.68
C GLY A 304 -5.11 -0.66 -15.71
N LEU A 305 -5.67 0.54 -15.72
CA LEU A 305 -6.65 1.01 -16.69
C LEU A 305 -6.04 1.95 -17.72
N ASP A 306 -4.84 2.43 -17.47
CA ASP A 306 -4.06 3.28 -18.37
C ASP A 306 -3.23 2.44 -19.35
N ASP A 307 -2.51 3.10 -20.25
CA ASP A 307 -1.62 2.45 -21.21
C ASP A 307 -0.46 1.73 -20.50
N GLY A 308 -0.56 0.40 -20.37
CA GLY A 308 0.44 -0.47 -19.76
C GLY A 308 -0.17 -1.80 -19.29
N ASP A 309 0.64 -2.85 -19.28
CA ASP A 309 0.22 -4.18 -18.77
C ASP A 309 0.47 -4.30 -17.25
N ASN A 310 0.08 -3.28 -16.48
CA ASN A 310 0.26 -3.26 -15.04
C ASN A 310 -0.73 -4.22 -14.38
N ARG A 311 -0.23 -5.20 -13.61
CA ARG A 311 -1.04 -6.22 -12.94
C ARG A 311 -0.44 -6.57 -11.59
N SER A 312 -1.32 -6.88 -10.64
CA SER A 312 -0.89 -7.46 -9.37
C SER A 312 -1.83 -8.54 -8.88
N TYR A 313 -1.26 -9.47 -8.13
CA TYR A 313 -1.97 -10.53 -7.42
C TYR A 313 -1.44 -10.56 -5.99
N GLY A 314 -2.31 -10.51 -5.03
CA GLY A 314 -1.89 -10.46 -3.65
C GLY A 314 -2.93 -10.98 -2.68
N GLY A 315 -2.66 -10.74 -1.43
CA GLY A 315 -3.58 -11.05 -0.36
C GLY A 315 -3.04 -10.65 0.99
N ASN A 316 -3.93 -10.77 1.96
CA ASN A 316 -3.59 -10.51 3.35
C ASN A 316 -4.26 -11.54 4.26
N VAL A 317 -3.68 -11.69 5.44
CA VAL A 317 -4.27 -12.43 6.55
C VAL A 317 -3.96 -11.68 7.83
N GLY A 318 -4.95 -11.55 8.69
CA GLY A 318 -4.78 -10.85 9.95
C GLY A 318 -5.59 -11.48 11.08
N LEU A 319 -5.30 -11.00 12.26
CA LEU A 319 -6.01 -11.35 13.49
C LEU A 319 -6.23 -10.10 14.35
N ARG A 320 -7.30 -10.11 15.10
CA ARG A 320 -7.59 -9.11 16.13
C ARG A 320 -7.93 -9.80 17.44
N ILE A 321 -7.38 -9.29 18.53
CA ILE A 321 -7.62 -9.77 19.89
C ILE A 321 -8.13 -8.59 20.70
N LYS A 322 -9.21 -8.80 21.45
CA LYS A 322 -9.79 -7.84 22.39
C LYS A 322 -9.65 -8.34 23.82
N TRP A 323 -9.60 -7.44 24.80
CA TRP A 323 -9.55 -7.75 26.23
C TRP A 323 -10.34 -6.78 27.08
#